data_825218d5c646c3a4f17d44eae7dfec2b
#
_entry.id   825218d5c646c3a4f17d44eae7dfec2b
#
_cell.length_a   1.000
_cell.length_b   1.000
_cell.length_c   1.000
_cell.angle_alpha   90.00
_cell.angle_beta   90.00
_cell.angle_gamma   90.00
#
_symmetry.space_group_name_H-M   'P 1'
#
loop_
_entity.id
_entity.type
_entity.pdbx_description
1 polymer ?
#
loop_
_entity_poly.entity_id
_entity_poly.type
_entity_poly.pdbx_seq_one_letter_code
_entity_poly.pdbx_strand_id
1 'polypeptide(L)'
;MSSEPTETVKTHYPWLRTRRTTIVLVTLTLLVFLFSAPSALKDAYERGGFYLFSLSFFEDIPKRLTGPGRFRFILQPLMAIILGIRSGLADARVGNPPYLYGVFFHSDRRSELLRSGLETVINLLLMGILMDAIFQWVILGASYPGAALVVGPVLIMGPYALARALSNRTVRSRVDKHPASQEEEAKSVEL
;
A
#
# COMPACT_ATOMS: atom_id res chain seq x y z
N MET A 1 -19.32 -23.58 29.75
CA MET A 1 -19.31 -23.34 28.29
C MET A 1 -18.22 -22.32 28.02
N SER A 2 -16.99 -22.79 27.83
CA SER A 2 -15.80 -21.97 27.62
C SER A 2 -15.74 -21.61 26.13
N SER A 3 -15.87 -20.32 25.83
CA SER A 3 -15.65 -19.77 24.50
C SER A 3 -14.15 -19.83 24.19
N GLU A 4 -13.73 -20.74 23.31
CA GLU A 4 -12.40 -20.71 22.72
C GLU A 4 -12.20 -19.40 21.95
N PRO A 5 -11.05 -18.74 22.10
CA PRO A 5 -10.72 -17.57 21.31
C PRO A 5 -10.47 -18.03 19.87
N THR A 6 -11.25 -17.49 18.94
CA THR A 6 -11.10 -17.66 17.48
C THR A 6 -9.64 -17.32 17.09
N GLU A 7 -8.88 -18.34 16.74
CA GLU A 7 -7.52 -18.20 16.22
C GLU A 7 -7.56 -17.35 14.94
N THR A 8 -7.03 -16.14 15.03
CA THR A 8 -6.85 -15.28 13.85
C THR A 8 -5.86 -15.94 12.93
N VAL A 9 -6.32 -16.52 11.83
CA VAL A 9 -5.47 -17.07 10.77
C VAL A 9 -4.58 -15.95 10.24
N LYS A 10 -3.35 -15.88 10.76
CA LYS A 10 -2.29 -15.03 10.24
C LYS A 10 -1.89 -15.55 8.87
N THR A 11 -2.40 -14.94 7.81
CA THR A 11 -1.94 -15.22 6.44
C THR A 11 -0.47 -14.80 6.33
N HIS A 12 0.41 -15.72 6.56
CA HIS A 12 1.85 -15.57 6.41
C HIS A 12 2.20 -15.58 4.91
N TYR A 13 2.59 -14.44 4.37
CA TYR A 13 3.29 -14.34 3.09
C TYR A 13 4.81 -14.24 3.37
N PRO A 14 5.57 -15.37 3.40
CA PRO A 14 6.96 -15.37 3.88
C PRO A 14 7.94 -14.59 2.99
N TRP A 15 7.62 -14.35 1.72
CA TRP A 15 8.52 -13.78 0.73
C TRP A 15 8.63 -12.25 0.72
N LEU A 16 7.68 -11.53 1.33
CA LEU A 16 7.74 -10.06 1.46
C LEU A 16 8.28 -9.58 2.81
N ARG A 17 8.45 -10.45 3.78
CA ARG A 17 8.78 -10.11 5.17
C ARG A 17 10.11 -10.69 5.62
N THR A 18 11.18 -10.32 4.94
CA THR A 18 12.48 -10.46 5.58
C THR A 18 12.71 -9.19 6.40
N ARG A 19 12.70 -9.29 7.73
CA ARG A 19 12.99 -8.19 8.67
C ARG A 19 14.26 -7.43 8.26
N ARG A 20 15.25 -8.13 7.71
CA ARG A 20 16.48 -7.56 7.15
C ARG A 20 16.22 -6.63 5.98
N THR A 21 15.39 -7.02 5.00
CA THR A 21 15.04 -6.17 3.84
C THR A 21 14.35 -4.89 4.28
N THR A 22 13.40 -4.96 5.21
CA THR A 22 12.72 -3.79 5.75
C THR A 22 13.71 -2.85 6.44
N ILE A 23 14.63 -3.38 7.27
CA ILE A 23 15.66 -2.57 7.94
C ILE A 23 16.56 -1.89 6.91
N VAL A 24 17.05 -2.62 5.90
CA VAL A 24 17.88 -2.04 4.84
C VAL A 24 17.15 -0.93 4.10
N LEU A 25 15.88 -1.15 3.69
CA LEU A 25 15.10 -0.13 3.00
C LEU A 25 14.84 1.11 3.86
N VAL A 26 14.51 0.93 5.14
CA VAL A 26 14.35 2.04 6.09
C VAL A 26 15.66 2.82 6.22
N THR A 27 16.78 2.14 6.42
CA THR A 27 18.09 2.78 6.56
C THR A 27 18.46 3.56 5.30
N LEU A 28 18.28 2.97 4.11
CA LEU A 28 18.56 3.66 2.85
C LEU A 28 17.65 4.87 2.64
N THR A 29 16.36 4.75 2.95
CA THR A 29 15.41 5.87 2.85
C THR A 29 15.79 7.01 3.80
N LEU A 30 16.15 6.69 5.04
CA LEU A 30 16.60 7.70 6.02
C LEU A 30 17.89 8.36 5.59
N LEU A 31 18.86 7.62 5.07
CA LEU A 31 20.10 8.18 4.54
C LEU A 31 19.83 9.15 3.37
N VAL A 32 19.03 8.73 2.39
CA VAL A 32 18.67 9.60 1.26
C VAL A 32 17.97 10.87 1.77
N PHE A 33 17.07 10.76 2.74
CA PHE A 33 16.38 11.92 3.33
C PHE A 33 17.33 12.83 4.07
N LEU A 34 18.25 12.27 4.85
CA LEU A 34 19.26 13.04 5.59
C LEU A 34 20.16 13.85 4.64
N PHE A 35 20.61 13.21 3.54
CA PHE A 35 21.45 13.90 2.54
C PHE A 35 20.68 14.94 1.73
N SER A 36 19.39 14.73 1.47
CA SER A 36 18.57 15.69 0.70
C SER A 36 17.92 16.79 1.56
N ALA A 37 17.85 16.61 2.88
CA ALA A 37 17.21 17.58 3.77
C ALA A 37 17.83 19.00 3.71
N PRO A 38 19.16 19.19 3.73
CA PRO A 38 19.75 20.53 3.69
C PRO A 38 19.38 21.28 2.41
N SER A 39 19.47 20.62 1.25
CA SER A 39 19.11 21.24 -0.05
C SER A 39 17.61 21.53 -0.14
N ALA A 40 16.77 20.62 0.34
CA ALA A 40 15.32 20.81 0.35
C ALA A 40 14.88 21.94 1.30
N LEU A 41 15.54 22.10 2.45
CA LEU A 41 15.27 23.21 3.38
C LEU A 41 15.71 24.55 2.82
N LYS A 42 16.90 24.61 2.21
CA LYS A 42 17.40 25.82 1.55
C LYS A 42 16.43 26.27 0.45
N ASP A 43 16.01 25.34 -0.39
CA ASP A 43 15.09 25.58 -1.49
C ASP A 43 13.69 26.03 -0.99
N ALA A 44 13.21 25.45 0.12
CA ALA A 44 11.97 25.86 0.76
C ALA A 44 12.05 27.29 1.33
N TYR A 45 13.20 27.65 1.90
CA TYR A 45 13.44 28.99 2.39
C TYR A 45 13.48 30.03 1.26
N GLU A 46 14.21 29.75 0.17
CA GLU A 46 14.35 30.63 -1.00
C GLU A 46 13.01 30.82 -1.75
N ARG A 47 12.17 29.80 -1.81
CA ARG A 47 10.84 29.86 -2.45
C ARG A 47 9.72 30.40 -1.56
N GLY A 48 9.98 30.56 -0.26
CA GLY A 48 8.97 30.98 0.71
C GLY A 48 7.90 29.90 1.00
N GLY A 49 8.17 28.61 0.70
CA GLY A 49 7.24 27.51 0.94
C GLY A 49 7.78 26.13 0.57
N PHE A 50 7.12 25.10 1.08
CA PHE A 50 7.50 23.71 0.76
C PHE A 50 7.14 23.35 -0.67
N TYR A 51 8.05 22.67 -1.37
CA TYR A 51 7.88 22.21 -2.75
C TYR A 51 6.56 21.45 -2.99
N LEU A 52 6.13 20.59 -2.06
CA LEU A 52 4.91 19.79 -2.17
C LEU A 52 3.65 20.65 -2.40
N PHE A 53 3.61 21.86 -1.84
CA PHE A 53 2.48 22.78 -1.92
C PHE A 53 2.68 23.89 -2.95
N SER A 54 3.74 23.82 -3.77
CA SER A 54 4.06 24.80 -4.80
C SER A 54 3.47 24.41 -6.16
N LEU A 55 3.27 25.41 -7.03
CA LEU A 55 2.91 25.18 -8.44
C LEU A 55 3.95 24.31 -9.16
N SER A 56 5.23 24.49 -8.82
CA SER A 56 6.33 23.70 -9.38
C SER A 56 6.15 22.20 -9.18
N PHE A 57 5.54 21.76 -8.06
CA PHE A 57 5.23 20.35 -7.85
C PHE A 57 4.31 19.79 -8.93
N PHE A 58 3.25 20.55 -9.29
CA PHE A 58 2.29 20.15 -10.32
C PHE A 58 2.89 20.24 -11.73
N GLU A 59 3.70 21.27 -12.00
CA GLU A 59 4.40 21.44 -13.28
C GLU A 59 5.43 20.32 -13.53
N ASP A 60 5.99 19.75 -12.49
CA ASP A 60 6.95 18.65 -12.58
C ASP A 60 6.30 17.26 -12.70
N ILE A 61 4.98 17.13 -12.51
CA ILE A 61 4.28 15.84 -12.68
C ILE A 61 4.47 15.26 -14.10
N PRO A 62 4.29 16.00 -15.19
CA PRO A 62 4.56 15.50 -16.53
C PRO A 62 6.01 15.02 -16.72
N LYS A 63 7.00 15.75 -16.18
CA LYS A 63 8.42 15.36 -16.25
C LYS A 63 8.68 14.03 -15.53
N ARG A 64 8.01 13.80 -14.41
CA ARG A 64 8.08 12.54 -13.65
C ARG A 64 7.46 11.38 -14.42
N LEU A 65 6.37 11.63 -15.15
CA LEU A 65 5.64 10.62 -15.93
C LEU A 65 6.35 10.25 -17.24
N THR A 66 7.11 11.18 -17.84
CA THR A 66 7.80 10.97 -19.13
C THR A 66 9.30 10.72 -18.98
N GLY A 67 9.89 11.08 -17.83
CA GLY A 67 11.32 10.98 -17.55
C GLY A 67 11.81 9.55 -17.26
N PRO A 68 13.11 9.43 -16.92
CA PRO A 68 13.68 8.16 -16.48
C PRO A 68 12.92 7.66 -15.23
N GLY A 69 12.67 6.35 -15.18
CA GLY A 69 11.90 5.74 -14.08
C GLY A 69 10.37 5.83 -14.20
N ARG A 70 9.84 6.29 -15.36
CA ARG A 70 8.39 6.34 -15.63
C ARG A 70 7.68 5.00 -15.41
N PHE A 71 8.35 3.88 -15.64
CA PHE A 71 7.81 2.54 -15.46
C PHE A 71 7.32 2.28 -14.01
N ARG A 72 7.84 3.00 -13.01
CA ARG A 72 7.39 2.88 -11.62
C ARG A 72 5.93 3.28 -11.43
N PHE A 73 5.43 4.26 -12.21
CA PHE A 73 4.03 4.68 -12.16
C PHE A 73 3.06 3.61 -12.67
N ILE A 74 3.58 2.60 -13.35
CA ILE A 74 2.82 1.41 -13.79
C ILE A 74 3.12 0.23 -12.86
N LEU A 75 4.40 -0.06 -12.62
CA LEU A 75 4.82 -1.25 -11.89
C LEU A 75 4.42 -1.21 -10.41
N GLN A 76 4.58 -0.06 -9.75
CA GLN A 76 4.22 0.07 -8.32
C GLN A 76 2.72 -0.11 -8.07
N PRO A 77 1.80 0.59 -8.78
CA PRO A 77 0.37 0.34 -8.65
C PRO A 77 -0.02 -1.08 -9.04
N LEU A 78 0.58 -1.65 -10.08
CA LEU A 78 0.29 -3.02 -10.50
C LEU A 78 0.63 -4.04 -9.39
N MET A 79 1.81 -3.93 -8.80
CA MET A 79 2.20 -4.79 -7.67
C MET A 79 1.30 -4.57 -6.45
N ALA A 80 0.93 -3.33 -6.17
CA ALA A 80 0.00 -3.00 -5.10
C ALA A 80 -1.40 -3.62 -5.34
N ILE A 81 -1.91 -3.58 -6.57
CA ILE A 81 -3.17 -4.22 -6.96
C ILE A 81 -3.10 -5.74 -6.76
N ILE A 82 -2.03 -6.39 -7.21
CA ILE A 82 -1.84 -7.85 -7.04
C ILE A 82 -1.86 -8.22 -5.55
N LEU A 83 -1.14 -7.47 -4.72
CA LEU A 83 -1.13 -7.69 -3.27
C LEU A 83 -2.51 -7.42 -2.65
N GLY A 84 -3.19 -6.36 -3.10
CA GLY A 84 -4.54 -6.01 -2.66
C GLY A 84 -5.56 -7.10 -2.99
N ILE A 85 -5.54 -7.64 -4.21
CA ILE A 85 -6.41 -8.74 -4.62
C ILE A 85 -6.18 -9.95 -3.72
N ARG A 86 -4.93 -10.37 -3.51
CA ARG A 86 -4.61 -11.52 -2.64
C ARG A 86 -5.09 -11.31 -1.22
N SER A 87 -4.87 -10.13 -0.65
CA SER A 87 -5.32 -9.79 0.71
C SER A 87 -6.86 -9.75 0.79
N GLY A 88 -7.52 -9.19 -0.21
CA GLY A 88 -8.99 -9.12 -0.26
C GLY A 88 -9.65 -10.49 -0.38
N LEU A 89 -9.06 -11.41 -1.16
CA LEU A 89 -9.51 -12.80 -1.24
C LEU A 89 -9.33 -13.53 0.11
N ALA A 90 -8.22 -13.29 0.81
CA ALA A 90 -7.98 -13.85 2.13
C ALA A 90 -8.99 -13.31 3.16
N ASP A 91 -9.25 -12.01 3.15
CA ASP A 91 -10.26 -11.38 4.02
C ASP A 91 -11.67 -11.95 3.79
N ALA A 92 -12.02 -12.19 2.51
CA ALA A 92 -13.32 -12.76 2.16
C ALA A 92 -13.51 -14.19 2.69
N ARG A 93 -12.45 -15.01 2.64
CA ARG A 93 -12.46 -16.40 3.16
C ARG A 93 -12.66 -16.48 4.67
N VAL A 94 -12.15 -15.49 5.41
CA VAL A 94 -12.27 -15.40 6.88
C VAL A 94 -13.54 -14.64 7.30
N GLY A 95 -14.35 -14.17 6.34
CA GLY A 95 -15.58 -13.42 6.63
C GLY A 95 -15.34 -11.97 7.08
N ASN A 96 -14.13 -11.43 6.92
CA ASN A 96 -13.83 -10.06 7.27
C ASN A 96 -14.60 -9.06 6.37
N PRO A 97 -15.05 -7.90 6.92
CA PRO A 97 -15.69 -6.87 6.11
C PRO A 97 -14.72 -6.31 5.06
N PRO A 98 -15.24 -5.71 3.96
CA PRO A 98 -14.41 -5.04 2.97
C PRO A 98 -13.49 -4.03 3.61
N TYR A 99 -12.20 -4.04 3.23
CA TYR A 99 -11.13 -3.28 3.88
C TYR A 99 -11.46 -1.79 4.09
N LEU A 100 -11.88 -1.10 3.03
CA LEU A 100 -12.23 0.33 3.12
C LEU A 100 -13.45 0.56 4.02
N TYR A 101 -14.46 -0.30 3.94
CA TYR A 101 -15.62 -0.21 4.81
C TYR A 101 -15.23 -0.37 6.29
N GLY A 102 -14.37 -1.36 6.59
CA GLY A 102 -13.87 -1.56 7.94
C GLY A 102 -13.02 -0.38 8.45
N VAL A 103 -12.19 0.22 7.59
CA VAL A 103 -11.35 1.37 7.95
C VAL A 103 -12.18 2.63 8.22
N PHE A 104 -13.24 2.88 7.45
CA PHE A 104 -14.02 4.11 7.58
C PHE A 104 -15.14 4.02 8.62
N PHE A 105 -15.80 2.87 8.75
CA PHE A 105 -17.02 2.71 9.53
C PHE A 105 -16.88 1.88 10.81
N HIS A 106 -15.75 1.15 11.02
CA HIS A 106 -15.50 0.36 12.21
C HIS A 106 -14.27 0.90 12.96
N SER A 107 -14.48 1.85 13.86
CA SER A 107 -13.40 2.52 14.61
C SER A 107 -12.61 1.56 15.51
N ASP A 108 -13.26 0.56 16.07
CA ASP A 108 -12.70 -0.49 16.94
C ASP A 108 -11.69 -1.40 16.21
N ARG A 109 -11.92 -1.69 14.94
CA ARG A 109 -11.03 -2.54 14.11
C ARG A 109 -10.13 -1.77 13.15
N ARG A 110 -10.25 -0.45 13.11
CA ARG A 110 -9.54 0.44 12.19
C ARG A 110 -8.02 0.30 12.30
N SER A 111 -7.49 0.33 13.51
CA SER A 111 -6.04 0.24 13.76
C SER A 111 -5.47 -1.11 13.32
N GLU A 112 -6.19 -2.19 13.56
CA GLU A 112 -5.81 -3.54 13.15
C GLU A 112 -5.78 -3.67 11.62
N LEU A 113 -6.82 -3.19 10.93
CA LEU A 113 -6.90 -3.20 9.47
C LEU A 113 -5.81 -2.36 8.81
N LEU A 114 -5.58 -1.13 9.32
CA LEU A 114 -4.51 -0.26 8.83
C LEU A 114 -3.14 -0.90 9.02
N ARG A 115 -2.89 -1.47 10.21
CA ARG A 115 -1.64 -2.17 10.50
C ARG A 115 -1.43 -3.37 9.58
N SER A 116 -2.45 -4.22 9.42
CA SER A 116 -2.41 -5.38 8.51
C SER A 116 -2.14 -4.96 7.06
N GLY A 117 -2.80 -3.89 6.60
CA GLY A 117 -2.55 -3.33 5.27
C GLY A 117 -1.13 -2.82 5.11
N LEU A 118 -0.66 -2.02 6.07
CA LEU A 118 0.71 -1.47 6.04
C LEU A 118 1.76 -2.59 6.10
N GLU A 119 1.61 -3.57 6.98
CA GLU A 119 2.52 -4.72 7.07
C GLU A 119 2.64 -5.48 5.75
N THR A 120 1.56 -5.55 4.98
CA THR A 120 1.56 -6.23 3.68
C THR A 120 2.36 -5.46 2.63
N VAL A 121 2.29 -4.13 2.61
CA VAL A 121 2.89 -3.30 1.55
C VAL A 121 4.14 -2.55 1.98
N ILE A 122 4.59 -2.67 3.23
CA ILE A 122 5.66 -1.83 3.80
C ILE A 122 6.95 -1.83 2.96
N ASN A 123 7.40 -2.98 2.49
CA ASN A 123 8.61 -3.05 1.68
C ASN A 123 8.42 -2.41 0.29
N LEU A 124 7.24 -2.60 -0.32
CA LEU A 124 6.89 -1.96 -1.59
C LEU A 124 6.80 -0.43 -1.40
N LEU A 125 6.22 0.01 -0.27
CA LEU A 125 6.08 1.41 0.09
C LEU A 125 7.43 2.09 0.29
N LEU A 126 8.32 1.49 1.09
CA LEU A 126 9.68 2.00 1.32
C LEU A 126 10.48 2.05 0.02
N MET A 127 10.39 1.01 -0.82
CA MET A 127 11.00 1.02 -2.13
C MET A 127 10.42 2.12 -3.02
N GLY A 128 9.11 2.36 -2.96
CA GLY A 128 8.43 3.42 -3.69
C GLY A 128 8.92 4.81 -3.30
N ILE A 129 9.00 5.09 -2.01
CA ILE A 129 9.50 6.36 -1.46
C ILE A 129 10.97 6.56 -1.84
N LEU A 130 11.80 5.53 -1.66
CA LEU A 130 13.22 5.57 -2.01
C LEU A 130 13.43 5.84 -3.50
N MET A 131 12.73 5.13 -4.35
CA MET A 131 12.80 5.32 -5.80
C MET A 131 12.31 6.73 -6.20
N ASP A 132 11.23 7.24 -5.57
CA ASP A 132 10.78 8.59 -5.86
C ASP A 132 11.83 9.63 -5.50
N ALA A 133 12.46 9.53 -4.34
CA ALA A 133 13.51 10.45 -3.92
C ALA A 133 14.74 10.42 -4.87
N ILE A 134 15.17 9.22 -5.30
CA ILE A 134 16.29 9.06 -6.22
C ILE A 134 15.94 9.63 -7.61
N PHE A 135 14.78 9.31 -8.15
CA PHE A 135 14.38 9.81 -9.47
C PHE A 135 14.09 11.31 -9.49
N GLN A 136 13.62 11.89 -8.38
CA GLN A 136 13.55 13.35 -8.26
C GLN A 136 14.94 13.96 -8.47
N TRP A 137 15.96 13.41 -7.83
CA TRP A 137 17.31 13.91 -7.98
C TRP A 137 17.82 13.79 -9.43
N VAL A 138 17.56 12.65 -10.08
CA VAL A 138 17.97 12.42 -11.48
C VAL A 138 17.21 13.34 -12.46
N ILE A 139 15.92 13.62 -12.22
CA ILE A 139 15.06 14.37 -13.15
C ILE A 139 15.09 15.86 -12.87
N LEU A 140 15.08 16.26 -11.60
CA LEU A 140 14.92 17.64 -11.16
C LEU A 140 16.23 18.26 -10.64
N GLY A 141 17.30 17.48 -10.49
CA GLY A 141 18.55 17.93 -9.89
C GLY A 141 18.48 18.13 -8.37
N ALA A 142 17.31 17.92 -7.76
CA ALA A 142 17.07 18.05 -6.34
C ALA A 142 16.09 16.99 -5.85
N SER A 143 16.22 16.55 -4.60
CA SER A 143 15.28 15.61 -3.98
C SER A 143 14.50 16.32 -2.86
N TYR A 144 13.18 16.14 -2.91
CA TYR A 144 12.23 16.71 -1.96
C TYR A 144 11.60 15.58 -1.14
N PRO A 145 12.12 15.29 0.06
CA PRO A 145 11.62 14.20 0.91
C PRO A 145 10.12 14.26 1.16
N GLY A 146 9.56 15.45 1.39
CA GLY A 146 8.13 15.64 1.58
C GLY A 146 7.30 15.19 0.39
N ALA A 147 7.73 15.44 -0.84
CA ALA A 147 7.05 14.98 -2.05
C ALA A 147 7.15 13.44 -2.19
N ALA A 148 8.30 12.85 -1.90
CA ALA A 148 8.48 11.40 -1.94
C ALA A 148 7.59 10.67 -0.92
N LEU A 149 7.42 11.25 0.29
CA LEU A 149 6.50 10.74 1.32
C LEU A 149 5.02 10.80 0.94
N VAL A 150 4.66 11.56 -0.07
CA VAL A 150 3.26 11.62 -0.55
C VAL A 150 3.09 10.80 -1.82
N VAL A 151 3.95 10.99 -2.81
CA VAL A 151 3.81 10.32 -4.12
C VAL A 151 3.95 8.80 -4.00
N GLY A 152 4.95 8.31 -3.26
CA GLY A 152 5.15 6.88 -3.05
C GLY A 152 3.93 6.19 -2.41
N PRO A 153 3.47 6.66 -1.24
CA PRO A 153 2.26 6.12 -0.61
C PRO A 153 1.00 6.21 -1.48
N VAL A 154 0.75 7.32 -2.17
CA VAL A 154 -0.43 7.46 -3.02
C VAL A 154 -0.45 6.43 -4.14
N LEU A 155 0.71 6.20 -4.79
CA LEU A 155 0.84 5.21 -5.87
C LEU A 155 0.66 3.76 -5.41
N ILE A 156 0.84 3.47 -4.12
CA ILE A 156 0.82 2.11 -3.59
C ILE A 156 -0.41 1.87 -2.71
N MET A 157 -0.65 2.72 -1.71
CA MET A 157 -1.74 2.52 -0.75
C MET A 157 -3.13 2.66 -1.40
N GLY A 158 -3.29 3.61 -2.32
CA GLY A 158 -4.55 3.82 -3.04
C GLY A 158 -4.98 2.57 -3.83
N PRO A 159 -4.18 2.13 -4.84
CA PRO A 159 -4.47 0.93 -5.61
C PRO A 159 -4.59 -0.34 -4.76
N TYR A 160 -3.74 -0.51 -3.73
CA TYR A 160 -3.82 -1.63 -2.81
C TYR A 160 -5.16 -1.66 -2.06
N ALA A 161 -5.56 -0.56 -1.44
CA ALA A 161 -6.77 -0.48 -0.64
C ALA A 161 -8.03 -0.71 -1.50
N LEU A 162 -8.08 -0.13 -2.70
CA LEU A 162 -9.16 -0.33 -3.65
C LEU A 162 -9.23 -1.79 -4.10
N ALA A 163 -8.13 -2.37 -4.53
CA ALA A 163 -8.09 -3.76 -4.99
C ALA A 163 -8.48 -4.73 -3.87
N ARG A 164 -8.01 -4.50 -2.63
CA ARG A 164 -8.36 -5.30 -1.45
C ARG A 164 -9.86 -5.25 -1.15
N ALA A 165 -10.45 -4.04 -1.17
CA ALA A 165 -11.87 -3.86 -0.90
C ALA A 165 -12.77 -4.46 -2.00
N LEU A 166 -12.42 -4.24 -3.28
CA LEU A 166 -13.19 -4.76 -4.41
C LEU A 166 -13.14 -6.28 -4.50
N SER A 167 -11.97 -6.87 -4.31
CA SER A 167 -11.81 -8.34 -4.35
C SER A 167 -12.60 -9.02 -3.24
N ASN A 168 -12.57 -8.50 -2.02
CA ASN A 168 -13.38 -9.01 -0.92
C ASN A 168 -14.87 -8.93 -1.25
N ARG A 169 -15.34 -7.76 -1.73
CA ARG A 169 -16.76 -7.56 -2.08
C ARG A 169 -17.22 -8.49 -3.19
N THR A 170 -16.41 -8.70 -4.22
CA THR A 170 -16.75 -9.55 -5.35
C THR A 170 -16.93 -11.02 -4.93
N VAL A 171 -16.07 -11.53 -4.06
CA VAL A 171 -16.18 -12.90 -3.56
C VAL A 171 -17.42 -13.06 -2.69
N ARG A 172 -17.65 -12.16 -1.74
CA ARG A 172 -18.85 -12.24 -0.88
C ARG A 172 -20.14 -12.18 -1.68
N SER A 173 -20.25 -11.30 -2.67
CA SER A 173 -21.45 -11.21 -3.50
C SER A 173 -21.70 -12.48 -4.36
N ARG A 174 -20.68 -13.27 -4.63
CA ARG A 174 -20.84 -14.58 -5.32
C ARG A 174 -21.31 -15.66 -4.36
N VAL A 175 -20.78 -15.70 -3.14
CA VAL A 175 -21.20 -16.63 -2.08
C VAL A 175 -22.66 -16.41 -1.72
N ASP A 176 -23.05 -15.15 -1.54
CA ASP A 176 -24.44 -14.78 -1.19
C ASP A 176 -25.46 -15.09 -2.31
N LYS A 177 -25.01 -15.17 -3.57
CA LYS A 177 -25.89 -15.49 -4.72
C LYS A 177 -26.08 -16.97 -4.97
N HIS A 178 -25.24 -17.86 -4.42
CA HIS A 178 -25.30 -19.31 -4.66
C HIS A 178 -25.24 -20.12 -3.35
N PRO A 179 -26.14 -19.87 -2.39
CA PRO A 179 -26.17 -20.65 -1.14
C PRO A 179 -26.53 -22.12 -1.36
N ALA A 180 -27.39 -22.41 -2.34
CA ALA A 180 -27.88 -23.76 -2.61
C ALA A 180 -26.80 -24.72 -3.15
N SER A 181 -25.87 -24.26 -3.93
CA SER A 181 -24.79 -25.12 -4.47
C SER A 181 -23.74 -25.53 -3.41
N GLN A 182 -23.60 -24.77 -2.33
CA GLN A 182 -22.69 -25.15 -1.24
C GLN A 182 -23.33 -26.16 -0.28
N GLU A 183 -24.63 -26.13 -0.10
CA GLU A 183 -25.35 -27.17 0.68
C GLU A 183 -25.39 -28.53 -0.05
N GLU A 184 -25.44 -28.51 -1.37
CA GLU A 184 -25.37 -29.71 -2.19
C GLU A 184 -23.98 -30.35 -2.21
N GLU A 185 -22.91 -29.50 -2.28
CA GLU A 185 -21.54 -29.96 -2.24
C GLU A 185 -21.13 -30.48 -0.83
N ALA A 186 -21.60 -29.83 0.23
CA ALA A 186 -21.43 -30.32 1.61
C ALA A 186 -22.11 -31.64 1.86
N LYS A 187 -23.32 -31.84 1.36
CA LYS A 187 -24.05 -33.12 1.45
C LYS A 187 -23.44 -34.25 0.64
N SER A 188 -22.77 -33.94 -0.47
CA SER A 188 -22.09 -34.95 -1.30
C SER A 188 -20.78 -35.46 -0.70
N VAL A 189 -20.20 -34.74 0.26
CA VAL A 189 -18.96 -35.12 0.97
C VAL A 189 -19.25 -35.94 2.24
N GLU A 190 -20.48 -35.90 2.75
CA GLU A 190 -20.92 -36.70 3.93
C GLU A 190 -21.48 -38.07 3.58
N LEU A 191 -21.58 -38.46 2.30
CA LEU A 191 -21.99 -39.80 1.79
C LEU A 191 -20.77 -40.56 1.31
#